data_1e2bfe8eb990d95476cc7c00271556ab
#
_entry.id   1e2bfe8eb990d95476cc7c00271556ab
#
_cell.length_a   1.000
_cell.length_b   1.000
_cell.length_c   1.000
_cell.angle_alpha   90.00
_cell.angle_beta   90.00
_cell.angle_gamma   90.00
#
_symmetry.space_group_name_H-M   'P 1'
#
loop_
_entity.id
_entity.type
_entity.pdbx_description
1 polymer ?
#
loop_
_entity_poly.entity_id
_entity_poly.type
_entity_poly.pdbx_seq_one_letter_code
_entity_poly.pdbx_strand_id
1 'polypeptide(L)'
;MCYDKTDYRIIRYPEKKKWKYQRCDGRIYMRRRDREVTELNEIIHILDSGKVLHLGLVDQGKPYIVPMNYGYVMENDKLVFYVHGALEGRKLDIIRSNSDCCVQIECDVQPFSGKVACQYGCSYYSFDGFGTAEIVEAPQEKIKAMSALMKIQTGKDFEFNERLVSIVSVIRIECDYYTAKYRPLPANPVV
;
A
#
# COMPACT_ATOMS: atom_id res chain seq x y z
N MET A 1 12.68 -22.55 11.58
CA MET A 1 11.67 -23.10 10.68
C MET A 1 11.64 -22.16 9.48
N CYS A 2 12.10 -22.60 8.31
CA CYS A 2 12.01 -21.80 7.10
C CYS A 2 10.52 -21.62 6.78
N TYR A 3 10.05 -20.39 6.79
CA TYR A 3 8.77 -20.06 6.18
C TYR A 3 8.93 -20.33 4.67
N ASP A 4 8.20 -21.33 4.22
CA ASP A 4 8.15 -21.67 2.80
C ASP A 4 7.52 -20.49 2.05
N LYS A 5 8.28 -19.88 1.15
CA LYS A 5 7.78 -18.84 0.22
C LYS A 5 6.63 -19.33 -0.65
N THR A 6 6.22 -20.60 -0.47
CA THR A 6 5.14 -21.24 -1.23
C THR A 6 3.74 -20.90 -0.72
N ASP A 7 3.56 -20.35 0.48
CA ASP A 7 2.24 -19.92 0.99
C ASP A 7 1.68 -18.67 0.31
N TYR A 8 2.54 -17.90 -0.37
CA TYR A 8 2.08 -16.78 -1.22
C TYR A 8 1.50 -17.22 -2.57
N ARG A 9 1.49 -18.54 -2.89
CA ARG A 9 1.00 -19.06 -4.17
C ARG A 9 -0.51 -19.14 -4.32
N ILE A 10 -1.30 -18.71 -3.36
CA ILE A 10 -2.77 -18.73 -3.47
C ILE A 10 -3.33 -17.33 -3.63
N ILE A 11 -2.61 -16.43 -4.31
CA ILE A 11 -3.27 -15.28 -4.89
C ILE A 11 -3.68 -15.69 -6.32
N ARG A 12 -4.72 -16.49 -6.42
CA ARG A 12 -5.45 -16.60 -7.70
C ARG A 12 -6.19 -15.28 -7.87
N TYR A 13 -5.63 -14.40 -8.69
CA TYR A 13 -6.45 -13.36 -9.27
C TYR A 13 -7.61 -14.03 -9.99
N PRO A 14 -8.86 -13.73 -9.63
CA PRO A 14 -9.98 -14.18 -10.44
C PRO A 14 -9.73 -13.67 -11.84
N GLU A 15 -9.79 -14.58 -12.82
CA GLU A 15 -9.58 -14.28 -14.23
C GLU A 15 -10.29 -12.97 -14.58
N LYS A 16 -9.47 -11.93 -14.90
CA LYS A 16 -9.88 -10.70 -15.57
C LYS A 16 -11.14 -10.00 -15.03
N LYS A 17 -11.31 -9.82 -13.74
CA LYS A 17 -12.12 -8.71 -13.28
C LYS A 17 -11.35 -7.44 -13.58
N LYS A 18 -11.65 -6.80 -14.71
CA LYS A 18 -11.21 -5.45 -15.04
C LYS A 18 -11.69 -4.53 -13.93
N TRP A 19 -10.79 -4.14 -13.05
CA TRP A 19 -11.03 -3.16 -12.02
C TRP A 19 -11.46 -1.86 -12.70
N LYS A 20 -12.63 -1.36 -12.34
CA LYS A 20 -13.20 -0.18 -12.97
C LYS A 20 -13.09 1.00 -12.04
N TYR A 21 -12.12 1.85 -12.25
CA TYR A 21 -12.23 3.24 -11.83
C TYR A 21 -13.16 3.94 -12.82
N GLN A 22 -14.35 4.34 -12.36
CA GLN A 22 -15.28 5.05 -13.24
C GLN A 22 -14.95 6.55 -13.25
N ARG A 23 -14.28 7.00 -14.30
CA ARG A 23 -14.66 8.29 -14.89
C ARG A 23 -16.06 8.13 -15.48
N CYS A 24 -16.70 9.24 -15.89
CA CYS A 24 -18.06 9.26 -16.46
C CYS A 24 -18.32 8.26 -17.61
N ASP A 25 -17.31 7.52 -18.08
CA ASP A 25 -17.32 6.48 -19.10
C ASP A 25 -17.03 5.05 -18.57
N GLY A 26 -16.89 4.90 -17.26
CA GLY A 26 -16.73 3.59 -16.61
C GLY A 26 -15.37 2.91 -16.75
N ARG A 27 -14.28 3.62 -17.10
CA ARG A 27 -12.96 3.00 -17.31
C ARG A 27 -11.87 3.63 -16.46
N ILE A 28 -11.08 2.78 -15.77
CA ILE A 28 -9.78 3.20 -15.22
C ILE A 28 -8.74 3.03 -16.30
N TYR A 29 -8.08 4.11 -16.62
CA TYR A 29 -6.93 4.07 -17.51
C TYR A 29 -5.72 4.67 -16.82
N MET A 30 -4.69 3.85 -16.63
CA MET A 30 -3.36 4.41 -16.46
C MET A 30 -2.96 5.05 -17.80
N ARG A 31 -2.65 6.37 -17.81
CA ARG A 31 -2.24 7.09 -19.02
C ARG A 31 -0.97 6.47 -19.64
N ARG A 32 -0.04 6.03 -18.81
CA ARG A 32 1.24 5.41 -19.21
C ARG A 32 1.17 3.89 -19.07
N ARG A 33 0.43 3.26 -19.99
CA ARG A 33 0.28 1.80 -20.05
C ARG A 33 1.61 1.06 -20.28
N ASP A 34 2.57 1.73 -20.92
CA ASP A 34 3.93 1.23 -21.12
C ASP A 34 4.71 1.05 -19.81
N ARG A 35 4.16 1.52 -18.68
CA ARG A 35 4.73 1.43 -17.35
C ARG A 35 3.85 0.69 -16.35
N GLU A 36 2.73 0.20 -16.80
CA GLU A 36 1.80 -0.52 -15.93
C GLU A 36 2.41 -1.84 -15.48
N VAL A 37 2.38 -2.07 -14.18
CA VAL A 37 2.80 -3.33 -13.55
C VAL A 37 1.55 -4.13 -13.28
N THR A 38 1.45 -5.32 -13.88
CA THR A 38 0.32 -6.26 -13.73
C THR A 38 0.75 -7.59 -13.14
N GLU A 39 2.06 -7.85 -13.15
CA GLU A 39 2.62 -9.10 -12.65
C GLU A 39 2.63 -9.11 -11.13
N LEU A 40 2.05 -10.16 -10.55
CA LEU A 40 1.89 -10.28 -9.10
C LEU A 40 3.21 -10.17 -8.35
N ASN A 41 4.27 -10.81 -8.85
CA ASN A 41 5.58 -10.79 -8.20
C ASN A 41 6.17 -9.38 -8.12
N GLU A 42 5.93 -8.54 -9.13
CA GLU A 42 6.37 -7.14 -9.11
C GLU A 42 5.53 -6.30 -8.15
N ILE A 43 4.23 -6.57 -8.05
CA ILE A 43 3.35 -5.92 -7.07
C ILE A 43 3.80 -6.27 -5.64
N ILE A 44 4.05 -7.57 -5.36
CA ILE A 44 4.58 -8.04 -4.08
C ILE A 44 5.93 -7.36 -3.79
N HIS A 45 6.82 -7.25 -4.80
CA HIS A 45 8.09 -6.55 -4.65
C HIS A 45 7.89 -5.11 -4.15
N ILE A 46 6.94 -4.37 -4.71
CA ILE A 46 6.63 -3.00 -4.27
C ILE A 46 6.16 -3.00 -2.81
N LEU A 47 5.25 -3.91 -2.46
CA LEU A 47 4.67 -4.00 -1.13
C LEU A 47 5.68 -4.46 -0.05
N ASP A 48 6.64 -5.29 -0.41
CA ASP A 48 7.68 -5.76 0.51
C ASP A 48 8.84 -4.76 0.65
N SER A 49 9.16 -4.04 -0.44
CA SER A 49 10.30 -3.11 -0.49
C SER A 49 9.95 -1.73 0.07
N GLY A 50 8.73 -1.26 -0.14
CA GLY A 50 8.23 -0.04 0.47
C GLY A 50 8.18 -0.17 1.99
N LYS A 51 8.58 0.88 2.72
CA LYS A 51 8.57 0.89 4.19
C LYS A 51 7.61 1.94 4.75
N VAL A 52 7.21 2.85 3.92
CA VAL A 52 6.27 3.93 4.25
C VAL A 52 5.12 3.90 3.25
N LEU A 53 3.92 3.94 3.79
CA LEU A 53 2.68 4.13 3.07
C LEU A 53 2.21 5.54 3.33
N HIS A 54 1.83 6.27 2.29
CA HIS A 54 1.17 7.56 2.41
C HIS A 54 -0.35 7.34 2.41
N LEU A 55 -0.95 7.50 3.58
CA LEU A 55 -2.41 7.40 3.73
C LEU A 55 -3.04 8.74 3.38
N GLY A 56 -3.78 8.78 2.29
CA GLY A 56 -4.57 9.92 1.84
C GLY A 56 -6.02 9.79 2.32
N LEU A 57 -6.51 10.84 2.99
CA LEU A 57 -7.86 10.95 3.54
C LEU A 57 -8.50 12.27 3.08
N VAL A 58 -9.82 12.39 3.25
CA VAL A 58 -10.56 13.63 2.93
C VAL A 58 -11.25 14.15 4.17
N ASP A 59 -10.79 15.30 4.66
CA ASP A 59 -11.30 16.00 5.83
C ASP A 59 -12.20 17.17 5.39
N GLN A 60 -13.53 17.01 5.45
CA GLN A 60 -14.49 18.05 5.05
C GLN A 60 -14.21 18.61 3.64
N GLY A 61 -13.91 17.72 2.69
CA GLY A 61 -13.60 18.08 1.30
C GLY A 61 -12.14 18.55 1.08
N LYS A 62 -11.31 18.58 2.11
CA LYS A 62 -9.89 18.93 2.02
C LYS A 62 -9.02 17.68 2.09
N PRO A 63 -8.05 17.51 1.18
CA PRO A 63 -7.13 16.38 1.25
C PRO A 63 -6.23 16.48 2.50
N TYR A 64 -5.99 15.32 3.11
CA TYR A 64 -5.07 15.15 4.24
C TYR A 64 -4.22 13.91 3.99
N ILE A 65 -2.91 14.01 4.09
CA ILE A 65 -1.96 12.93 3.84
C ILE A 65 -1.07 12.75 5.06
N VAL A 66 -0.84 11.48 5.44
CA VAL A 66 0.06 11.13 6.53
C VAL A 66 0.91 9.92 6.17
N PRO A 67 2.26 9.98 6.33
CA PRO A 67 3.13 8.83 6.15
C PRO A 67 3.03 7.89 7.34
N MET A 68 2.97 6.57 7.08
CA MET A 68 2.87 5.56 8.12
C MET A 68 3.64 4.28 7.74
N ASN A 69 4.24 3.62 8.72
CA ASN A 69 4.68 2.24 8.53
C ASN A 69 3.46 1.33 8.40
N TYR A 70 3.61 0.28 7.62
CA TYR A 70 2.50 -0.62 7.32
C TYR A 70 2.91 -2.08 7.29
N GLY A 71 1.92 -2.95 7.47
CA GLY A 71 1.92 -4.33 7.03
C GLY A 71 0.75 -4.56 6.10
N TYR A 72 0.75 -5.68 5.39
CA TYR A 72 -0.38 -6.05 4.53
C TYR A 72 -0.66 -7.54 4.57
N VAL A 73 -1.86 -7.91 4.21
CA VAL A 73 -2.31 -9.30 4.02
C VAL A 73 -3.28 -9.36 2.85
N MET A 74 -3.46 -10.58 2.31
CA MET A 74 -4.56 -10.85 1.38
C MET A 74 -5.70 -11.53 2.13
N GLU A 75 -6.89 -10.98 2.04
CA GLU A 75 -8.11 -11.51 2.64
C GLU A 75 -9.23 -11.56 1.59
N ASN A 76 -9.78 -12.74 1.35
CA ASN A 76 -10.90 -12.91 0.40
C ASN A 76 -10.62 -12.25 -0.97
N ASP A 77 -9.41 -12.45 -1.50
CA ASP A 77 -8.92 -11.86 -2.76
C ASP A 77 -8.81 -10.32 -2.75
N LYS A 78 -8.85 -9.69 -1.59
CA LYS A 78 -8.63 -8.27 -1.40
C LYS A 78 -7.30 -7.99 -0.70
N LEU A 79 -6.64 -6.92 -1.11
CA LEU A 79 -5.46 -6.42 -0.45
C LEU A 79 -5.87 -5.54 0.73
N VAL A 80 -5.40 -5.92 1.91
CA VAL A 80 -5.67 -5.21 3.17
C VAL A 80 -4.37 -4.72 3.76
N PHE A 81 -4.28 -3.42 4.01
CA PHE A 81 -3.17 -2.81 4.74
C PHE A 81 -3.55 -2.59 6.19
N TYR A 82 -2.56 -2.71 7.05
CA TYR A 82 -2.63 -2.35 8.46
C TYR A 82 -1.60 -1.30 8.79
N VAL A 83 -2.03 -0.24 9.45
CA VAL A 83 -1.18 0.81 9.99
C VAL A 83 -1.55 1.06 11.46
N HIS A 84 -0.62 1.63 12.23
CA HIS A 84 -0.89 1.90 13.64
C HIS A 84 -0.49 3.32 14.02
N GLY A 85 -0.99 3.78 15.16
CA GLY A 85 -0.65 5.10 15.69
C GLY A 85 -1.13 5.27 17.12
N ALA A 86 -1.10 6.52 17.60
CA ALA A 86 -1.64 6.89 18.89
C ALA A 86 -3.16 6.63 18.96
N LEU A 87 -3.69 6.50 20.17
CA LEU A 87 -5.11 6.27 20.43
C LEU A 87 -6.02 7.44 20.02
N GLU A 88 -5.43 8.62 19.82
CA GLU A 88 -6.11 9.85 19.43
C GLU A 88 -5.37 10.53 18.28
N GLY A 89 -6.08 11.37 17.52
CA GLY A 89 -5.48 12.24 16.52
C GLY A 89 -6.34 12.39 15.26
N ARG A 90 -6.05 13.45 14.52
CA ARG A 90 -6.82 13.93 13.37
C ARG A 90 -7.17 12.84 12.35
N LYS A 91 -6.24 11.92 12.03
CA LYS A 91 -6.51 10.83 11.08
C LYS A 91 -7.67 9.93 11.55
N LEU A 92 -7.75 9.64 12.87
CA LEU A 92 -8.81 8.80 13.42
C LEU A 92 -10.16 9.53 13.38
N ASP A 93 -10.16 10.85 13.65
CA ASP A 93 -11.38 11.66 13.58
C ASP A 93 -11.92 11.75 12.15
N ILE A 94 -11.01 11.88 11.18
CA ILE A 94 -11.39 11.86 9.76
C ILE A 94 -12.00 10.51 9.40
N ILE A 95 -11.35 9.39 9.73
CA ILE A 95 -11.83 8.03 9.40
C ILE A 95 -13.22 7.76 10.02
N ARG A 96 -13.47 8.25 11.23
CA ARG A 96 -14.80 8.13 11.86
C ARG A 96 -15.89 8.88 11.11
N SER A 97 -15.55 9.97 10.42
CA SER A 97 -16.50 10.79 9.67
C SER A 97 -16.57 10.42 8.18
N ASN A 98 -15.48 9.96 7.62
CA ASN A 98 -15.33 9.57 6.21
C ASN A 98 -14.27 8.48 6.07
N SER A 99 -14.70 7.29 5.68
CA SER A 99 -13.82 6.14 5.53
C SER A 99 -13.07 6.10 4.19
N ASP A 100 -13.46 6.91 3.20
CA ASP A 100 -12.82 6.91 1.89
C ASP A 100 -11.34 7.28 2.00
N CYS A 101 -10.48 6.46 1.41
CA CYS A 101 -9.05 6.68 1.46
C CYS A 101 -8.33 6.24 0.19
N CYS A 102 -7.13 6.73 0.05
CA CYS A 102 -6.16 6.15 -0.86
C CYS A 102 -4.83 5.89 -0.14
N VAL A 103 -4.08 4.92 -0.64
CA VAL A 103 -2.74 4.59 -0.18
C VAL A 103 -1.78 4.69 -1.34
N GLN A 104 -0.59 5.24 -1.07
CA GLN A 104 0.48 5.34 -2.04
C GLN A 104 1.77 4.80 -1.41
N ILE A 105 2.50 3.98 -2.17
CA ILE A 105 3.79 3.40 -1.79
C ILE A 105 4.74 3.60 -2.96
N GLU A 106 5.98 3.98 -2.68
CA GLU A 106 7.06 3.94 -3.67
C GLU A 106 8.26 3.17 -3.12
N CYS A 107 8.99 2.56 -4.04
CA CYS A 107 10.27 1.91 -3.74
C CYS A 107 11.24 2.02 -4.92
N ASP A 108 12.50 1.66 -4.67
CA ASP A 108 13.59 1.64 -5.66
C ASP A 108 13.76 2.97 -6.40
N VAL A 109 13.56 4.08 -5.67
CA VAL A 109 13.68 5.42 -6.24
C VAL A 109 15.16 5.72 -6.50
N GLN A 110 15.54 5.79 -7.77
CA GLN A 110 16.92 6.06 -8.19
C GLN A 110 16.97 7.24 -9.18
N PRO A 111 17.56 8.37 -8.79
CA PRO A 111 17.79 9.48 -9.71
C PRO A 111 18.71 9.08 -10.85
N PHE A 112 18.49 9.66 -12.02
CA PHE A 112 19.38 9.52 -13.18
C PHE A 112 19.59 10.85 -13.88
N SER A 113 20.78 11.00 -14.47
CA SER A 113 21.18 12.18 -15.24
C SER A 113 20.82 12.05 -16.71
N GLY A 114 20.77 13.18 -17.41
CA GLY A 114 20.60 13.28 -18.84
C GLY A 114 21.53 14.32 -19.46
N LYS A 115 21.62 14.36 -20.79
CA LYS A 115 22.46 15.34 -21.50
C LYS A 115 21.92 16.76 -21.37
N VAL A 116 20.62 16.92 -21.19
CA VAL A 116 19.93 18.20 -21.01
C VAL A 116 18.95 18.10 -19.85
N ALA A 117 18.57 19.21 -19.24
CA ALA A 117 17.75 19.24 -18.02
C ALA A 117 16.46 18.42 -18.09
N CYS A 118 15.76 18.43 -19.24
CA CYS A 118 14.50 17.67 -19.41
C CYS A 118 14.68 16.14 -19.48
N GLN A 119 15.91 15.63 -19.54
CA GLN A 119 16.23 14.21 -19.54
C GLN A 119 16.57 13.68 -18.14
N TYR A 120 16.74 14.56 -17.15
CA TYR A 120 16.90 14.13 -15.76
C TYR A 120 15.59 13.53 -15.22
N GLY A 121 15.70 12.62 -14.28
CA GLY A 121 14.53 12.01 -13.66
C GLY A 121 14.90 10.95 -12.63
N CYS A 122 13.86 10.19 -12.23
CA CYS A 122 14.04 9.03 -11.34
C CYS A 122 13.45 7.79 -11.99
N SER A 123 14.10 6.64 -11.82
CA SER A 123 13.44 5.35 -11.90
C SER A 123 12.71 5.09 -10.59
N TYR A 124 11.64 4.32 -10.59
CA TYR A 124 10.89 3.96 -9.40
C TYR A 124 9.84 2.91 -9.69
N TYR A 125 9.45 2.18 -8.67
CA TYR A 125 8.16 1.52 -8.60
C TYR A 125 7.21 2.34 -7.75
N SER A 126 5.92 2.33 -8.09
CA SER A 126 4.86 2.92 -7.28
C SER A 126 3.59 2.07 -7.30
N PHE A 127 2.87 2.11 -6.19
CA PHE A 127 1.57 1.50 -5.99
C PHE A 127 0.61 2.57 -5.49
N ASP A 128 -0.58 2.63 -6.08
CA ASP A 128 -1.68 3.50 -5.66
C ASP A 128 -2.92 2.63 -5.46
N GLY A 129 -3.39 2.51 -4.22
CA GLY A 129 -4.58 1.76 -3.84
C GLY A 129 -5.70 2.69 -3.38
N PHE A 130 -6.95 2.30 -3.62
CA PHE A 130 -8.13 3.08 -3.25
C PHE A 130 -9.15 2.16 -2.58
N GLY A 131 -9.79 2.64 -1.54
CA GLY A 131 -10.73 1.86 -0.77
C GLY A 131 -11.20 2.57 0.49
N THR A 132 -11.40 1.81 1.55
CA THR A 132 -11.93 2.33 2.81
C THR A 132 -11.02 1.99 3.98
N ALA A 133 -10.94 2.93 4.93
CA ALA A 133 -10.20 2.79 6.18
C ALA A 133 -11.18 2.64 7.35
N GLU A 134 -10.89 1.75 8.28
CA GLU A 134 -11.65 1.57 9.52
C GLU A 134 -10.71 1.42 10.72
N ILE A 135 -11.20 1.82 11.90
CA ILE A 135 -10.46 1.67 13.15
C ILE A 135 -10.78 0.28 13.70
N VAL A 136 -9.74 -0.52 13.90
CA VAL A 136 -9.87 -1.88 14.43
C VAL A 136 -10.10 -1.84 15.94
N GLU A 137 -11.19 -2.41 16.40
CA GLU A 137 -11.52 -2.49 17.83
C GLU A 137 -11.14 -3.85 18.42
N ALA A 138 -11.34 -4.95 17.67
CA ALA A 138 -11.13 -6.31 18.15
C ALA A 138 -9.64 -6.60 18.47
N PRO A 139 -9.30 -7.01 19.71
CA PRO A 139 -7.92 -7.27 20.12
C PRO A 139 -7.21 -8.31 19.24
N GLN A 140 -7.91 -9.35 18.81
CA GLN A 140 -7.33 -10.42 18.00
C GLN A 140 -6.94 -9.91 16.61
N GLU A 141 -7.73 -9.01 16.01
CA GLU A 141 -7.37 -8.38 14.76
C GLU A 141 -6.23 -7.38 14.92
N LYS A 142 -6.17 -6.63 16.02
CA LYS A 142 -5.01 -5.79 16.35
C LYS A 142 -3.72 -6.61 16.44
N ILE A 143 -3.76 -7.79 17.07
CA ILE A 143 -2.61 -8.70 17.15
C ILE A 143 -2.18 -9.14 15.76
N LYS A 144 -3.11 -9.59 14.91
CA LYS A 144 -2.85 -9.94 13.52
C LYS A 144 -2.22 -8.79 12.73
N ALA A 145 -2.78 -7.59 12.86
CA ALA A 145 -2.30 -6.38 12.21
C ALA A 145 -0.86 -6.02 12.60
N MET A 146 -0.57 -6.04 13.90
CA MET A 146 0.78 -5.73 14.40
C MET A 146 1.80 -6.79 14.00
N SER A 147 1.41 -8.07 13.97
CA SER A 147 2.27 -9.15 13.46
C SER A 147 2.59 -8.98 11.98
N ALA A 148 1.59 -8.68 11.14
CA ALA A 148 1.78 -8.41 9.72
C ALA A 148 2.68 -7.18 9.50
N LEU A 149 2.47 -6.10 10.26
CA LEU A 149 3.28 -4.89 10.18
C LEU A 149 4.74 -5.17 10.53
N MET A 150 4.99 -5.84 11.64
CA MET A 150 6.36 -6.14 12.06
C MET A 150 7.06 -7.09 11.08
N LYS A 151 6.33 -8.02 10.48
CA LYS A 151 6.89 -8.91 9.45
C LYS A 151 7.39 -8.13 8.25
N ILE A 152 6.61 -7.20 7.72
CA ILE A 152 6.99 -6.36 6.58
C ILE A 152 8.12 -5.40 6.95
N GLN A 153 8.06 -4.76 8.12
CA GLN A 153 9.04 -3.76 8.51
C GLN A 153 10.40 -4.34 8.86
N THR A 154 10.44 -5.56 9.44
CA THR A 154 11.67 -6.11 10.02
C THR A 154 12.07 -7.48 9.47
N GLY A 155 11.19 -8.17 8.77
CA GLY A 155 11.35 -9.56 8.32
C GLY A 155 11.23 -10.59 9.46
N LYS A 156 10.97 -10.15 10.70
CA LYS A 156 10.93 -11.01 11.88
C LYS A 156 9.50 -11.23 12.36
N ASP A 157 9.27 -12.35 13.03
CA ASP A 157 8.01 -12.63 13.72
C ASP A 157 8.09 -12.16 15.16
N PHE A 158 7.01 -11.58 15.67
CA PHE A 158 6.86 -11.10 17.04
C PHE A 158 5.57 -11.64 17.63
N GLU A 159 5.62 -11.99 18.91
CA GLU A 159 4.42 -12.36 19.66
C GLU A 159 3.78 -11.11 20.27
N PHE A 160 2.50 -10.93 19.99
CA PHE A 160 1.67 -9.88 20.56
C PHE A 160 0.60 -10.49 21.47
N ASN A 161 0.19 -9.73 22.46
CA ASN A 161 -0.96 -10.03 23.30
C ASN A 161 -1.86 -8.80 23.42
N GLU A 162 -3.04 -8.96 23.97
CA GLU A 162 -4.03 -7.89 24.09
C GLU A 162 -3.49 -6.65 24.83
N ARG A 163 -2.66 -6.84 25.85
CA ARG A 163 -2.06 -5.74 26.60
C ARG A 163 -1.11 -4.91 25.72
N LEU A 164 -0.31 -5.56 24.87
CA LEU A 164 0.63 -4.86 23.99
C LEU A 164 -0.09 -4.07 22.89
N VAL A 165 -1.23 -4.56 22.40
CA VAL A 165 -1.97 -3.88 21.34
C VAL A 165 -3.02 -2.89 21.86
N SER A 166 -3.31 -2.89 23.18
CA SER A 166 -4.26 -1.94 23.76
C SER A 166 -3.77 -0.49 23.80
N ILE A 167 -2.46 -0.26 23.72
CA ILE A 167 -1.84 1.05 23.81
C ILE A 167 -1.72 1.77 22.45
N VAL A 168 -2.17 1.13 21.38
CA VAL A 168 -2.15 1.69 20.02
C VAL A 168 -3.52 1.61 19.37
N SER A 169 -3.78 2.58 18.48
CA SER A 169 -4.85 2.47 17.50
C SER A 169 -4.34 1.76 16.27
N VAL A 170 -5.11 0.82 15.75
CA VAL A 170 -4.84 0.12 14.50
C VAL A 170 -5.90 0.53 13.49
N ILE A 171 -5.48 0.80 12.27
CA ILE A 171 -6.35 1.13 11.15
C ILE A 171 -6.19 0.02 10.12
N ARG A 172 -7.31 -0.57 9.71
CA ARG A 172 -7.44 -1.50 8.60
C ARG A 172 -7.85 -0.72 7.37
N ILE A 173 -7.17 -0.95 6.26
CA ILE A 173 -7.45 -0.31 4.98
C ILE A 173 -7.68 -1.41 3.96
N GLU A 174 -8.92 -1.55 3.50
CA GLU A 174 -9.29 -2.51 2.47
C GLU A 174 -9.27 -1.84 1.09
N CYS A 175 -8.44 -2.34 0.18
CA CYS A 175 -8.38 -1.82 -1.18
C CYS A 175 -9.44 -2.47 -2.07
N ASP A 176 -10.32 -1.65 -2.63
CA ASP A 176 -11.28 -2.07 -3.64
C ASP A 176 -10.63 -2.25 -5.01
N TYR A 177 -9.62 -1.43 -5.30
CA TYR A 177 -8.80 -1.52 -6.51
C TYR A 177 -7.46 -0.82 -6.30
N TYR A 178 -6.50 -1.14 -7.18
CA TYR A 178 -5.19 -0.50 -7.19
C TYR A 178 -4.60 -0.42 -8.59
N THR A 179 -3.56 0.39 -8.73
CA THR A 179 -2.68 0.43 -9.90
C THR A 179 -1.23 0.38 -9.44
N ALA A 180 -0.37 -0.24 -10.22
CA ALA A 180 1.06 -0.25 -9.98
C ALA A 180 1.82 0.17 -11.23
N LYS A 181 2.97 0.81 -11.04
CA LYS A 181 3.76 1.41 -12.11
C LYS A 181 5.25 1.19 -11.88
N TYR A 182 5.95 0.95 -12.98
CA TYR A 182 7.41 0.96 -13.03
C TYR A 182 7.92 1.97 -14.05
N ARG A 183 8.83 2.83 -13.63
CA ARG A 183 9.64 3.65 -14.53
C ARG A 183 11.07 3.15 -14.53
N PRO A 184 11.56 2.49 -15.61
CA PRO A 184 12.92 1.98 -15.67
C PRO A 184 13.94 3.11 -15.77
N LEU A 185 15.19 2.79 -15.43
CA LEU A 185 16.34 3.60 -15.82
C LEU A 185 16.41 3.70 -17.35
N PRO A 186 16.87 4.82 -17.91
CA PRO A 186 17.14 4.90 -19.34
C PRO A 186 18.22 3.89 -19.73
N ALA A 187 18.17 3.37 -20.96
CA ALA A 187 19.10 2.36 -21.46
C ALA A 187 20.59 2.80 -21.39
N ASN A 188 20.85 4.12 -21.50
CA ASN A 188 22.19 4.71 -21.37
C ASN A 188 22.11 5.91 -20.39
N PRO A 189 22.13 5.66 -19.09
CA PRO A 189 22.21 6.76 -18.12
C PRO A 189 23.56 7.47 -18.33
N VAL A 190 23.52 8.79 -18.40
CA VAL A 190 24.75 9.58 -18.31
C VAL A 190 25.19 9.50 -16.85
N VAL A 191 26.36 8.89 -16.61
CA VAL A 191 27.01 8.78 -15.30
C VAL A 191 27.62 10.12 -14.93
#